data_b394effebd9f7c299874c495d0279aff
#
_entry.id   b394effebd9f7c299874c495d0279aff
#
_cell.length_a   1.000
_cell.length_b   1.000
_cell.length_c   1.000
_cell.angle_alpha   90.00
_cell.angle_beta   90.00
_cell.angle_gamma   90.00
#
_symmetry.space_group_name_H-M   'P 1'
#
loop_
_entity.id
_entity.type
_entity.pdbx_description
1 polymer ?
#
loop_
_entity_poly.entity_id
_entity_poly.type
_entity_poly.pdbx_seq_one_letter_code
_entity_poly.pdbx_strand_id
1 'polypeptide(L)'
;MKTKGYLHLSPSLRINENWKSYQKKIQDPSFIQKYAFYPLMHSIIKERKYKKVNSEKHLNEKERTHNFKLNDFKFEKTAKKRPLHYATHFDALIYGYYASILNELYETALKKDLGLDDCVNAYRKIILDETGKGKSTIHFAKEVFDEIRDRSDCQEEVGVLTFDIESFFSSLDHQLLEKKWSDLLGEEELPPDHKNVFKSCTNFSYVLRDDLRIRIQKSGKQSGFDEKKLAKIRREKGFKSFFESNADFRNTIKQGKLRIYKNSFYNKEKIQVGIPQGLPISAVLANLYLLDFDKNILNKVVKDKGGFYRRYSDDIIIVANVDDLEEIKNYVENLIKQSNLKISSSKTESFVFRKSIYNQEQNSRLTSFKQVEGNERKDAPLIYLGFEFRGYNTCIKSTNIAKFYRRLISIVRRRSNRAIRNKNPNIPKAVFKNQIKKLYKKPLRDLDGENREIKQTFRNRTFLVENERNEFSMIVKPFVNKNKSNYFSYIKRCEKIFDSKIFSKQLRKKEHLLNTAIAKHLNK
;
A
#
# COMPACT_ATOMS: atom_id res chain seq x y z
N MET A 1 8.93 -0.08 -19.64
CA MET A 1 8.12 0.59 -18.58
C MET A 1 6.69 0.76 -19.04
N LYS A 2 5.68 0.54 -18.18
CA LYS A 2 4.29 0.79 -18.52
C LYS A 2 3.90 2.18 -18.04
N THR A 3 3.45 3.06 -18.94
CA THR A 3 2.86 4.33 -18.54
C THR A 3 1.64 4.10 -17.65
N LYS A 4 1.62 4.74 -16.51
CA LYS A 4 0.44 4.74 -15.64
C LYS A 4 -0.53 5.78 -16.19
N GLY A 5 -1.67 5.37 -16.74
CA GLY A 5 -2.70 6.26 -17.29
C GLY A 5 -3.51 6.98 -16.21
N TYR A 6 -2.87 7.62 -15.24
CA TYR A 6 -3.52 8.46 -14.25
C TYR A 6 -3.65 9.90 -14.73
N LEU A 7 -4.67 10.58 -14.22
CA LEU A 7 -4.90 12.01 -14.52
C LEU A 7 -3.85 12.86 -13.79
N HIS A 8 -3.13 13.71 -14.54
CA HIS A 8 -2.10 14.59 -14.00
C HIS A 8 -2.16 15.99 -14.64
N LEU A 9 -1.18 16.84 -14.28
CA LEU A 9 -1.00 18.19 -14.82
C LEU A 9 -0.62 18.16 -16.31
N SER A 10 0.11 17.15 -16.74
CA SER A 10 0.55 16.93 -18.11
C SER A 10 -0.18 15.75 -18.76
N PRO A 11 -0.27 15.71 -20.09
CA PRO A 11 -0.77 14.56 -20.84
C PRO A 11 0.02 13.28 -20.58
N SER A 12 -0.60 12.13 -20.81
CA SER A 12 0.10 10.84 -20.83
C SER A 12 1.11 10.80 -21.98
N LEU A 13 2.27 10.20 -21.73
CA LEU A 13 3.30 10.07 -22.76
C LEU A 13 2.93 9.01 -23.79
N ARG A 14 3.28 9.26 -25.05
CA ARG A 14 3.20 8.30 -26.15
C ARG A 14 4.48 7.46 -26.18
N ILE A 15 4.56 6.47 -25.33
CA ILE A 15 5.80 5.67 -25.18
C ILE A 15 6.14 4.89 -26.43
N ASN A 16 5.16 4.30 -27.11
CA ASN A 16 5.42 3.44 -28.27
C ASN A 16 6.05 4.21 -29.45
N GLU A 17 5.74 5.50 -29.59
CA GLU A 17 6.21 6.32 -30.70
C GLU A 17 7.55 7.03 -30.38
N ASN A 18 7.72 7.44 -29.14
CA ASN A 18 8.83 8.34 -28.74
C ASN A 18 9.76 7.71 -27.69
N TRP A 19 9.74 6.37 -27.50
CA TRP A 19 10.52 5.74 -26.43
C TRP A 19 12.03 6.04 -26.52
N LYS A 20 12.63 5.94 -27.72
CA LYS A 20 14.07 6.19 -27.90
C LYS A 20 14.45 7.62 -27.50
N SER A 21 13.62 8.61 -27.85
CA SER A 21 13.84 10.02 -27.48
C SER A 21 13.73 10.24 -25.97
N TYR A 22 12.71 9.64 -25.30
CA TYR A 22 12.59 9.72 -23.84
C TYR A 22 13.75 9.02 -23.16
N GLN A 23 14.16 7.85 -23.63
CA GLN A 23 15.26 7.09 -23.07
C GLN A 23 16.58 7.88 -23.15
N LYS A 24 16.90 8.47 -24.30
CA LYS A 24 18.10 9.31 -24.47
C LYS A 24 18.14 10.45 -23.45
N LYS A 25 17.02 11.17 -23.27
CA LYS A 25 16.94 12.28 -22.30
C LYS A 25 17.06 11.81 -20.84
N ILE A 26 16.44 10.67 -20.50
CA ILE A 26 16.46 10.14 -19.13
C ILE A 26 17.85 9.63 -18.73
N GLN A 27 18.61 9.12 -19.71
CA GLN A 27 19.95 8.57 -19.52
C GLN A 27 21.06 9.61 -19.70
N ASP A 28 20.72 10.85 -20.03
CA ASP A 28 21.67 11.96 -20.18
C ASP A 28 21.84 12.71 -18.86
N PRO A 29 22.98 12.56 -18.14
CA PRO A 29 23.22 13.26 -16.88
C PRO A 29 23.21 14.79 -17.04
N SER A 30 23.71 15.32 -18.16
CA SER A 30 23.76 16.75 -18.44
C SER A 30 22.35 17.34 -18.61
N PHE A 31 21.44 16.57 -19.19
CA PHE A 31 20.03 16.95 -19.28
C PHE A 31 19.36 16.90 -17.89
N ILE A 32 19.56 15.82 -17.13
CA ILE A 32 18.93 15.64 -15.83
C ILE A 32 19.44 16.64 -14.80
N GLN A 33 20.72 16.97 -14.81
CA GLN A 33 21.30 18.00 -13.93
C GLN A 33 20.56 19.33 -14.01
N LYS A 34 20.10 19.72 -15.21
CA LYS A 34 19.41 20.99 -15.49
C LYS A 34 17.88 20.85 -15.55
N TYR A 35 17.35 19.64 -15.38
CA TYR A 35 15.93 19.38 -15.54
C TYR A 35 15.10 20.00 -14.41
N ALA A 36 14.08 20.78 -14.78
CA ALA A 36 13.13 21.36 -13.83
C ALA A 36 11.94 20.41 -13.61
N PHE A 37 11.90 19.74 -12.47
CA PHE A 37 10.80 18.86 -12.09
C PHE A 37 9.50 19.62 -11.89
N TYR A 38 8.39 19.01 -12.30
CA TYR A 38 7.06 19.57 -12.08
C TYR A 38 6.63 19.43 -10.61
N PRO A 39 5.75 20.33 -10.14
CA PRO A 39 5.08 20.12 -8.87
C PRO A 39 4.33 18.79 -8.86
N LEU A 40 4.43 18.06 -7.74
CA LEU A 40 3.72 16.80 -7.55
C LEU A 40 2.22 17.06 -7.36
N MET A 41 1.40 16.12 -7.76
CA MET A 41 -0.03 16.19 -7.47
C MET A 41 -0.33 15.51 -6.14
N HIS A 42 -0.73 16.30 -5.15
CA HIS A 42 -1.09 15.81 -3.81
C HIS A 42 -2.52 15.31 -3.74
N SER A 43 -2.71 14.12 -3.20
CA SER A 43 -4.03 13.53 -2.95
C SER A 43 -4.04 12.80 -1.61
N ILE A 44 -5.08 13.01 -0.81
CA ILE A 44 -5.22 12.34 0.49
C ILE A 44 -6.11 11.11 0.34
N ILE A 45 -5.56 9.93 0.62
CA ILE A 45 -6.35 8.72 0.80
C ILE A 45 -6.84 8.68 2.25
N LYS A 46 -8.16 8.71 2.42
CA LYS A 46 -8.81 8.60 3.73
C LYS A 46 -9.17 7.14 3.99
N GLU A 47 -8.48 6.50 4.91
CA GLU A 47 -8.79 5.15 5.36
C GLU A 47 -9.61 5.20 6.66
N ARG A 48 -10.89 4.80 6.57
CA ARG A 48 -11.77 4.74 7.74
C ARG A 48 -11.39 3.53 8.59
N LYS A 49 -11.11 3.78 9.86
CA LYS A 49 -10.91 2.72 10.86
C LYS A 49 -12.16 2.61 11.73
N TYR A 50 -12.60 1.38 12.00
CA TYR A 50 -13.67 1.15 12.97
C TYR A 50 -13.04 0.85 14.32
N LYS A 51 -13.37 1.64 15.34
CA LYS A 51 -12.98 1.38 16.72
C LYS A 51 -14.21 0.98 17.53
N LYS A 52 -14.06 0.08 18.49
CA LYS A 52 -15.03 -0.07 19.59
C LYS A 52 -14.97 1.21 20.42
N VAL A 53 -16.11 1.74 20.79
CA VAL A 53 -16.21 2.79 21.79
C VAL A 53 -16.14 2.09 23.15
N ASN A 54 -15.31 2.57 24.08
CA ASN A 54 -15.26 2.02 25.43
C ASN A 54 -16.61 2.24 26.10
N SER A 55 -17.19 1.16 26.62
CA SER A 55 -18.53 1.09 27.19
C SER A 55 -18.74 2.00 28.42
N GLU A 56 -17.65 2.37 29.10
CA GLU A 56 -17.71 3.21 30.32
C GLU A 56 -18.19 4.65 30.08
N LYS A 57 -18.26 5.13 28.86
CA LYS A 57 -18.64 6.51 28.51
C LYS A 57 -19.92 6.62 27.66
N HIS A 58 -20.60 5.53 27.35
CA HIS A 58 -21.79 5.54 26.49
C HIS A 58 -22.93 4.69 27.04
N LEU A 59 -24.08 5.32 27.18
CA LEU A 59 -25.34 4.70 27.63
C LEU A 59 -25.97 3.71 26.63
N ASN A 60 -25.42 3.56 25.40
CA ASN A 60 -25.91 2.66 24.38
C ASN A 60 -24.82 1.72 23.86
N GLU A 61 -24.76 0.51 24.37
CA GLU A 61 -23.82 -0.56 23.99
C GLU A 61 -23.91 -1.02 22.52
N LYS A 62 -24.91 -0.60 21.76
CA LYS A 62 -25.16 -1.04 20.38
C LYS A 62 -24.57 -0.16 19.28
N GLU A 63 -24.05 1.00 19.59
CA GLU A 63 -23.50 1.90 18.58
C GLU A 63 -22.06 1.55 18.24
N ARG A 64 -21.89 0.79 17.18
CA ARG A 64 -20.60 0.62 16.50
C ARG A 64 -20.29 1.87 15.71
N THR A 65 -19.55 2.78 16.30
CA THR A 65 -19.20 4.03 15.66
C THR A 65 -18.00 3.88 14.72
N HIS A 66 -18.09 4.54 13.56
CA HIS A 66 -17.01 4.64 12.59
C HIS A 66 -16.04 5.71 13.01
N ASN A 67 -14.88 5.37 13.59
CA ASN A 67 -13.81 6.32 13.86
C ASN A 67 -14.30 7.63 14.48
N PHE A 68 -14.99 7.54 15.58
CA PHE A 68 -15.31 8.71 16.37
C PHE A 68 -14.32 8.80 17.52
N LYS A 69 -13.73 9.97 17.68
CA LYS A 69 -13.03 10.36 18.89
C LYS A 69 -14.02 11.21 19.68
N LEU A 70 -14.25 10.84 20.92
CA LEU A 70 -15.04 11.69 21.82
C LEU A 70 -14.13 12.84 22.26
N ASN A 71 -14.49 14.04 21.92
CA ASN A 71 -13.92 15.27 22.47
C ASN A 71 -15.10 16.11 22.94
N ASP A 72 -15.20 16.38 24.23
CA ASP A 72 -16.21 17.23 24.84
C ASP A 72 -17.65 17.02 24.32
N PHE A 73 -18.12 15.76 24.35
CA PHE A 73 -19.44 15.36 23.85
C PHE A 73 -19.69 15.51 22.34
N LYS A 74 -18.68 15.86 21.55
CA LYS A 74 -18.77 15.88 20.08
C LYS A 74 -18.02 14.70 19.47
N PHE A 75 -18.71 13.98 18.56
CA PHE A 75 -18.12 12.89 17.82
C PHE A 75 -17.37 13.42 16.60
N GLU A 76 -16.06 13.25 16.56
CA GLU A 76 -15.27 13.53 15.38
C GLU A 76 -15.00 12.28 14.56
N LYS A 77 -15.17 12.38 13.24
CA LYS A 77 -14.79 11.32 12.32
C LYS A 77 -13.29 11.21 12.26
N THR A 78 -12.71 10.16 12.84
CA THR A 78 -11.30 9.86 12.70
C THR A 78 -11.06 8.97 11.49
N ALA A 79 -10.17 9.39 10.60
CA ALA A 79 -9.69 8.56 9.49
C ALA A 79 -8.18 8.68 9.39
N LYS A 80 -7.48 7.56 9.15
CA LYS A 80 -6.06 7.64 8.80
C LYS A 80 -5.96 8.33 7.45
N LYS A 81 -5.40 9.53 7.43
CA LYS A 81 -5.11 10.28 6.21
C LYS A 81 -3.73 9.88 5.73
N ARG A 82 -3.63 9.42 4.49
CA ARG A 82 -2.36 9.12 3.85
C ARG A 82 -2.14 10.11 2.72
N PRO A 83 -1.20 11.06 2.85
CA PRO A 83 -0.83 11.94 1.77
C PRO A 83 -0.10 11.12 0.70
N LEU A 84 -0.57 11.16 -0.53
CA LEU A 84 0.12 10.59 -1.68
C LEU A 84 0.48 11.69 -2.66
N HIS A 85 1.66 11.60 -3.21
CA HIS A 85 2.20 12.51 -4.19
C HIS A 85 2.46 11.77 -5.50
N TYR A 86 1.94 12.30 -6.60
CA TYR A 86 2.08 11.73 -7.93
C TYR A 86 2.94 12.64 -8.78
N ALA A 87 3.97 12.08 -9.40
CA ALA A 87 4.78 12.79 -10.37
C ALA A 87 4.08 12.89 -11.73
N THR A 88 4.50 13.82 -12.58
CA THR A 88 4.12 13.80 -14.00
C THR A 88 4.61 12.52 -14.67
N HIS A 89 4.09 12.22 -15.86
CA HIS A 89 4.47 10.95 -16.51
C HIS A 89 5.95 10.91 -16.87
N PHE A 90 6.53 12.04 -17.29
CA PHE A 90 7.96 12.10 -17.64
C PHE A 90 8.85 12.08 -16.39
N ASP A 91 8.50 12.87 -15.36
CA ASP A 91 9.22 12.83 -14.08
C ASP A 91 9.18 11.41 -13.47
N ALA A 92 8.05 10.72 -13.59
CA ALA A 92 7.94 9.34 -13.12
C ALA A 92 8.86 8.36 -13.86
N LEU A 93 9.20 8.64 -15.13
CA LEU A 93 10.20 7.86 -15.86
C LEU A 93 11.61 8.17 -15.35
N ILE A 94 11.95 9.44 -15.10
CA ILE A 94 13.23 9.84 -14.50
C ILE A 94 13.39 9.17 -13.14
N TYR A 95 12.43 9.35 -12.23
CA TYR A 95 12.45 8.67 -10.92
C TYR A 95 12.57 7.15 -11.02
N GLY A 96 11.93 6.56 -12.03
CA GLY A 96 12.00 5.11 -12.26
C GLY A 96 13.38 4.66 -12.74
N TYR A 97 14.06 5.46 -13.52
CA TYR A 97 15.44 5.18 -14.01
C TYR A 97 16.44 5.24 -12.85
N TYR A 98 16.44 6.33 -12.08
CA TYR A 98 17.34 6.47 -10.92
C TYR A 98 17.00 5.43 -9.82
N ALA A 99 15.73 5.10 -9.65
CA ALA A 99 15.34 4.00 -8.78
C ALA A 99 15.90 2.65 -9.23
N SER A 100 16.02 2.38 -10.54
CA SER A 100 16.62 1.13 -11.03
C SER A 100 18.12 1.07 -10.75
N ILE A 101 18.84 2.16 -10.96
CA ILE A 101 20.28 2.25 -10.64
C ILE A 101 20.50 1.99 -9.15
N LEU A 102 19.80 2.73 -8.29
CA LEU A 102 19.94 2.57 -6.84
C LEU A 102 19.53 1.18 -6.37
N ASN A 103 18.50 0.59 -6.97
CA ASN A 103 18.07 -0.74 -6.58
C ASN A 103 19.09 -1.82 -6.95
N GLU A 104 19.76 -1.72 -8.08
CA GLU A 104 20.84 -2.64 -8.47
C GLU A 104 22.02 -2.57 -7.49
N LEU A 105 22.45 -1.37 -7.15
CA LEU A 105 23.51 -1.16 -6.17
C LEU A 105 23.09 -1.63 -4.76
N TYR A 106 21.84 -1.35 -4.35
CA TYR A 106 21.29 -1.79 -3.08
C TYR A 106 21.20 -3.32 -2.98
N GLU A 107 20.72 -4.01 -4.02
CA GLU A 107 20.70 -5.48 -4.08
C GLU A 107 22.13 -6.06 -3.99
N THR A 108 23.13 -5.40 -4.62
CA THR A 108 24.54 -5.79 -4.50
C THR A 108 25.06 -5.58 -3.08
N ALA A 109 24.70 -4.46 -2.43
CA ALA A 109 25.09 -4.18 -1.06
C ALA A 109 24.49 -5.18 -0.06
N LEU A 110 23.24 -5.60 -0.27
CA LEU A 110 22.61 -6.64 0.58
C LEU A 110 23.29 -8.00 0.47
N LYS A 111 23.81 -8.36 -0.70
CA LYS A 111 24.49 -9.65 -0.92
C LYS A 111 25.91 -9.71 -0.37
N LYS A 112 26.53 -8.55 -0.04
CA LYS A 112 27.87 -8.52 0.56
C LYS A 112 27.87 -9.12 1.97
N ASP A 113 26.80 -8.95 2.73
CA ASP A 113 26.64 -9.47 4.07
C ASP A 113 25.74 -10.72 4.05
N LEU A 114 26.29 -11.87 4.32
CA LEU A 114 25.56 -13.15 4.28
C LEU A 114 24.31 -13.11 5.16
N GLY A 115 23.15 -13.36 4.57
CA GLY A 115 21.84 -13.38 5.23
C GLY A 115 21.13 -12.02 5.30
N LEU A 116 21.78 -10.92 4.92
CA LEU A 116 21.15 -9.60 4.94
C LEU A 116 20.05 -9.46 3.87
N ASP A 117 20.22 -10.10 2.72
CA ASP A 117 19.25 -10.10 1.62
C ASP A 117 17.95 -10.83 1.98
N ASP A 118 17.97 -11.79 2.91
CA ASP A 118 16.77 -12.43 3.46
C ASP A 118 16.03 -11.55 4.46
N CYS A 119 16.74 -10.66 5.15
CA CYS A 119 16.17 -9.83 6.21
C CYS A 119 15.21 -8.75 5.67
N VAL A 120 15.47 -8.19 4.49
CA VAL A 120 14.71 -7.07 3.92
C VAL A 120 13.78 -7.54 2.82
N ASN A 121 12.47 -7.49 3.06
CA ASN A 121 11.47 -8.10 2.17
C ASN A 121 10.67 -7.09 1.32
N ALA A 122 10.50 -5.85 1.80
CA ALA A 122 9.66 -4.87 1.11
C ALA A 122 10.33 -4.26 -0.12
N TYR A 123 9.52 -4.02 -1.16
CA TYR A 123 9.90 -3.30 -2.38
C TYR A 123 10.94 -3.98 -3.26
N ARG A 124 11.32 -5.21 -2.93
CA ARG A 124 12.27 -6.04 -3.66
C ARG A 124 11.56 -7.09 -4.53
N LYS A 125 12.23 -7.54 -5.57
CA LYS A 125 11.76 -8.63 -6.42
C LYS A 125 12.48 -9.92 -6.02
N ILE A 126 12.02 -10.55 -4.96
CA ILE A 126 12.55 -11.84 -4.49
C ILE A 126 11.80 -12.95 -5.23
N ILE A 127 12.52 -13.86 -5.86
CA ILE A 127 11.97 -14.92 -6.71
C ILE A 127 11.88 -16.21 -5.88
N LEU A 128 10.84 -17.00 -6.13
CA LEU A 128 10.71 -18.36 -5.64
C LEU A 128 11.45 -19.28 -6.62
N ASP A 129 12.45 -20.00 -6.16
CA ASP A 129 13.32 -20.84 -6.98
C ASP A 129 12.52 -21.92 -7.75
N GLU A 130 11.53 -22.53 -7.10
CA GLU A 130 10.68 -23.58 -7.67
C GLU A 130 9.81 -23.11 -8.85
N THR A 131 9.39 -21.86 -8.88
CA THR A 131 8.34 -21.41 -9.82
C THR A 131 8.74 -20.22 -10.68
N GLY A 132 9.87 -19.59 -10.42
CA GLY A 132 10.30 -18.32 -11.05
C GLY A 132 9.35 -17.14 -10.79
N LYS A 133 8.38 -17.29 -9.88
CA LYS A 133 7.41 -16.24 -9.51
C LYS A 133 7.94 -15.46 -8.33
N GLY A 134 7.61 -14.15 -8.27
CA GLY A 134 8.00 -13.32 -7.13
C GLY A 134 7.27 -13.71 -5.84
N LYS A 135 8.00 -13.74 -4.72
CA LYS A 135 7.43 -13.84 -3.37
C LYS A 135 6.41 -12.70 -3.13
N SER A 136 5.47 -12.94 -2.28
CA SER A 136 4.43 -11.97 -1.88
C SER A 136 4.33 -11.90 -0.37
N THR A 137 3.56 -10.95 0.14
CA THR A 137 3.28 -10.83 1.59
C THR A 137 2.75 -12.10 2.23
N ILE A 138 2.15 -13.03 1.45
CA ILE A 138 1.70 -14.33 1.96
C ILE A 138 2.92 -15.20 2.32
N HIS A 139 3.93 -15.24 1.44
CA HIS A 139 5.15 -16.01 1.65
C HIS A 139 5.95 -15.46 2.84
N PHE A 140 6.17 -14.15 2.88
CA PHE A 140 6.90 -13.50 3.97
C PHE A 140 6.23 -13.67 5.34
N ALA A 141 4.89 -13.67 5.38
CA ALA A 141 4.18 -13.96 6.63
C ALA A 141 4.30 -15.44 7.02
N LYS A 142 4.28 -16.37 6.03
CA LYS A 142 4.46 -17.79 6.28
C LYS A 142 5.85 -18.08 6.85
N GLU A 143 6.92 -17.52 6.26
CA GLU A 143 8.29 -17.68 6.75
C GLU A 143 8.43 -17.33 8.23
N VAL A 144 7.87 -16.20 8.67
CA VAL A 144 7.90 -15.81 10.08
C VAL A 144 7.10 -16.76 10.97
N PHE A 145 5.93 -17.21 10.52
CA PHE A 145 5.07 -18.07 11.33
C PHE A 145 5.60 -19.50 11.40
N ASP A 146 6.26 -19.97 10.36
CA ASP A 146 6.95 -21.27 10.38
C ASP A 146 8.18 -21.19 11.29
N GLU A 147 8.99 -20.16 11.23
CA GLU A 147 10.12 -19.95 12.15
C GLU A 147 9.68 -20.02 13.63
N ILE A 148 8.54 -19.38 13.97
CA ILE A 148 8.01 -19.47 15.35
C ILE A 148 7.60 -20.90 15.70
N ARG A 149 7.02 -21.67 14.76
CA ARG A 149 6.65 -23.08 15.00
C ARG A 149 7.87 -23.96 15.16
N ASP A 150 8.80 -23.85 14.21
CA ASP A 150 10.01 -24.68 14.18
C ASP A 150 10.84 -24.49 15.47
N ARG A 151 10.98 -23.23 15.94
CA ARG A 151 11.62 -22.97 17.24
C ARG A 151 10.82 -23.54 18.40
N SER A 152 9.50 -23.50 18.39
CA SER A 152 8.66 -24.02 19.48
C SER A 152 8.66 -25.54 19.57
N ASP A 153 9.19 -26.24 18.57
CA ASP A 153 9.39 -27.68 18.64
C ASP A 153 10.71 -28.05 19.37
N CYS A 154 11.67 -27.12 19.40
CA CYS A 154 12.98 -27.29 20.05
C CYS A 154 13.11 -26.53 21.39
N GLN A 155 12.23 -25.54 21.65
CA GLN A 155 12.29 -24.66 22.81
C GLN A 155 10.93 -24.62 23.51
N GLU A 156 10.94 -24.47 24.86
CA GLU A 156 9.70 -24.36 25.64
C GLU A 156 8.95 -23.08 25.35
N GLU A 157 9.66 -21.96 25.18
CA GLU A 157 9.13 -20.65 24.92
C GLU A 157 9.88 -19.94 23.79
N VAL A 158 9.15 -19.28 22.91
CA VAL A 158 9.69 -18.49 21.80
C VAL A 158 9.22 -17.04 21.92
N GLY A 159 10.17 -16.11 21.99
CA GLY A 159 9.92 -14.69 22.07
C GLY A 159 9.72 -14.04 20.69
N VAL A 160 8.80 -13.09 20.59
CA VAL A 160 8.57 -12.32 19.37
C VAL A 160 8.38 -10.84 19.68
N LEU A 161 9.16 -10.00 19.03
CA LEU A 161 9.02 -8.55 19.08
C LEU A 161 8.53 -8.01 17.73
N THR A 162 7.60 -7.06 17.78
CA THR A 162 7.18 -6.33 16.60
C THR A 162 7.29 -4.84 16.83
N PHE A 163 7.77 -4.10 15.81
CA PHE A 163 7.90 -2.65 15.84
C PHE A 163 7.30 -2.02 14.59
N ASP A 164 6.80 -0.79 14.72
CA ASP A 164 6.31 0.03 13.61
C ASP A 164 6.98 1.40 13.70
N ILE A 165 7.65 1.83 12.64
CA ILE A 165 8.30 3.14 12.58
C ILE A 165 7.24 4.22 12.34
N GLU A 166 7.24 5.25 13.19
CA GLU A 166 6.26 6.32 13.10
C GLU A 166 6.51 7.22 11.90
N SER A 167 5.48 7.37 11.06
CA SER A 167 5.51 8.31 9.92
C SER A 167 6.71 8.16 8.97
N PHE A 168 7.21 6.95 8.76
CA PHE A 168 8.50 6.61 8.17
C PHE A 168 8.90 7.50 6.99
N PHE A 169 8.12 7.54 5.88
CA PHE A 169 8.47 8.33 4.69
C PHE A 169 8.55 9.84 4.94
N SER A 170 7.77 10.36 5.87
CA SER A 170 7.73 11.79 6.19
C SER A 170 8.72 12.22 7.26
N SER A 171 9.53 11.29 7.77
CA SER A 171 10.48 11.55 8.86
C SER A 171 11.94 11.31 8.47
N LEU A 172 12.22 10.90 7.23
CA LEU A 172 13.58 10.62 6.77
C LEU A 172 14.43 11.90 6.80
N ASP A 173 15.55 11.85 7.51
CA ASP A 173 16.51 12.94 7.56
C ASP A 173 17.22 13.11 6.20
N HIS A 174 17.27 14.33 5.68
CA HIS A 174 17.80 14.58 4.35
C HIS A 174 19.32 14.45 4.28
N GLN A 175 20.05 14.90 5.30
CA GLN A 175 21.51 14.82 5.33
C GLN A 175 21.97 13.35 5.40
N LEU A 176 21.33 12.58 6.30
CA LEU A 176 21.61 11.16 6.42
C LEU A 176 21.26 10.40 5.13
N LEU A 177 20.13 10.73 4.48
CA LEU A 177 19.74 10.11 3.22
C LEU A 177 20.70 10.47 2.08
N GLU A 178 21.16 11.73 1.99
CA GLU A 178 22.12 12.18 0.99
C GLU A 178 23.43 11.42 1.13
N LYS A 179 23.95 11.34 2.38
CA LYS A 179 25.16 10.58 2.67
C LYS A 179 25.04 9.10 2.27
N LYS A 180 23.96 8.43 2.68
CA LYS A 180 23.76 7.02 2.31
C LYS A 180 23.63 6.80 0.81
N TRP A 181 23.10 7.79 0.10
CA TRP A 181 23.01 7.70 -1.36
C TRP A 181 24.38 7.88 -2.01
N SER A 182 25.21 8.85 -1.56
CA SER A 182 26.59 9.00 -2.05
C SER A 182 27.46 7.79 -1.70
N ASP A 183 27.38 7.28 -0.47
CA ASP A 183 28.10 6.07 -0.03
C ASP A 183 27.74 4.84 -0.89
N LEU A 184 26.45 4.70 -1.26
CA LEU A 184 26.00 3.60 -2.13
C LEU A 184 26.58 3.71 -3.55
N LEU A 185 26.78 4.93 -4.07
CA LEU A 185 27.43 5.18 -5.35
C LEU A 185 28.96 5.01 -5.30
N GLY A 186 29.54 5.02 -4.11
CA GLY A 186 31.00 5.06 -3.89
C GLY A 186 31.60 6.44 -4.10
N GLU A 187 30.81 7.51 -3.95
CA GLU A 187 31.20 8.90 -4.19
C GLU A 187 31.19 9.69 -2.87
N GLU A 188 32.06 10.68 -2.75
CA GLU A 188 32.08 11.59 -1.59
C GLU A 188 30.82 12.47 -1.55
N GLU A 189 30.42 12.98 -2.73
CA GLU A 189 29.21 13.77 -2.92
C GLU A 189 28.35 13.21 -4.06
N LEU A 190 27.06 13.52 -4.04
CA LEU A 190 26.17 13.13 -5.12
C LEU A 190 26.58 13.78 -6.45
N PRO A 191 26.71 13.00 -7.55
CA PRO A 191 26.87 13.55 -8.89
C PRO A 191 25.75 14.57 -9.20
N PRO A 192 26.01 15.60 -10.03
CA PRO A 192 25.09 16.71 -10.23
C PRO A 192 23.69 16.32 -10.68
N ASP A 193 23.54 15.28 -11.49
CA ASP A 193 22.26 14.73 -11.93
C ASP A 193 21.54 13.99 -10.80
N HIS A 194 22.24 13.14 -10.03
CA HIS A 194 21.72 12.50 -8.82
C HIS A 194 21.30 13.54 -7.77
N LYS A 195 22.11 14.59 -7.60
CA LYS A 195 21.82 15.69 -6.66
C LYS A 195 20.55 16.45 -7.06
N ASN A 196 20.30 16.66 -8.35
CA ASN A 196 19.05 17.28 -8.83
C ASN A 196 17.83 16.37 -8.55
N VAL A 197 17.95 15.05 -8.80
CA VAL A 197 16.90 14.09 -8.48
C VAL A 197 16.67 14.03 -6.96
N PHE A 198 17.71 14.01 -6.15
CA PHE A 198 17.62 14.06 -4.69
C PHE A 198 16.89 15.32 -4.21
N LYS A 199 17.29 16.49 -4.69
CA LYS A 199 16.61 17.76 -4.37
C LYS A 199 15.14 17.74 -4.75
N SER A 200 14.78 17.15 -5.89
CA SER A 200 13.37 17.03 -6.31
C SER A 200 12.53 16.11 -5.42
N CYS A 201 13.16 15.18 -4.68
CA CYS A 201 12.51 14.30 -3.71
C CYS A 201 12.45 14.91 -2.30
N THR A 202 13.39 15.76 -1.92
CA THR A 202 13.50 16.35 -0.58
C THR A 202 12.84 17.73 -0.51
N ASN A 203 13.16 18.60 -1.45
CA ASN A 203 12.61 19.96 -1.55
C ASN A 203 11.43 20.04 -2.53
N PHE A 204 10.63 18.99 -2.59
CA PHE A 204 9.53 18.90 -3.55
C PHE A 204 8.46 19.98 -3.34
N SER A 205 7.86 20.41 -4.44
CA SER A 205 6.65 21.23 -4.44
C SER A 205 5.45 20.40 -4.89
N TYR A 206 4.24 20.81 -4.51
CA TYR A 206 3.03 20.09 -4.89
C TYR A 206 1.83 21.03 -5.09
N VAL A 207 0.84 20.53 -5.81
CA VAL A 207 -0.48 21.15 -5.97
C VAL A 207 -1.54 20.21 -5.40
N LEU A 208 -2.56 20.76 -4.77
CA LEU A 208 -3.68 19.96 -4.27
C LEU A 208 -4.56 19.53 -5.43
N ARG A 209 -4.83 18.23 -5.54
CA ARG A 209 -5.72 17.68 -6.56
C ARG A 209 -7.11 18.32 -6.54
N ASP A 210 -7.58 18.74 -5.37
CA ASP A 210 -8.89 19.36 -5.21
C ASP A 210 -8.90 20.80 -5.71
N ASP A 211 -7.77 21.53 -5.70
CA ASP A 211 -7.65 22.90 -6.23
C ASP A 211 -7.66 22.94 -7.77
N LEU A 212 -7.37 21.80 -8.41
CA LEU A 212 -7.47 21.64 -9.87
C LEU A 212 -8.90 21.44 -10.37
N ARG A 213 -9.90 21.44 -9.47
CA ARG A 213 -11.29 21.12 -9.77
C ARG A 213 -12.23 22.15 -9.16
N ILE A 214 -13.22 22.55 -9.94
CA ILE A 214 -14.31 23.41 -9.45
C ILE A 214 -15.27 22.55 -8.62
N ARG A 215 -15.48 22.93 -7.37
CA ARG A 215 -16.48 22.28 -6.50
C ARG A 215 -17.87 22.74 -6.89
N ILE A 216 -18.78 21.78 -7.02
CA ILE A 216 -20.19 22.04 -7.26
C ILE A 216 -21.03 21.29 -6.25
N GLN A 217 -22.15 21.88 -5.88
CA GLN A 217 -23.16 21.20 -5.08
C GLN A 217 -23.98 20.31 -6.02
N LYS A 218 -23.94 18.99 -5.79
CA LYS A 218 -24.86 18.04 -6.44
C LYS A 218 -26.13 17.94 -5.62
N SER A 219 -27.24 17.56 -6.27
CA SER A 219 -28.56 17.40 -5.61
C SER A 219 -28.47 16.73 -4.24
N GLY A 220 -29.01 17.37 -3.22
CA GLY A 220 -28.90 16.97 -1.81
C GLY A 220 -27.59 17.45 -1.15
N LYS A 221 -27.25 16.88 0.01
CA LYS A 221 -26.07 17.23 0.82
C LYS A 221 -24.73 16.78 0.22
N GLN A 222 -24.68 16.34 -1.04
CA GLN A 222 -23.45 15.81 -1.64
C GLN A 222 -22.75 16.88 -2.47
N SER A 223 -21.52 17.21 -2.06
CA SER A 223 -20.59 18.00 -2.88
C SER A 223 -19.93 17.11 -3.95
N GLY A 224 -19.69 17.67 -5.10
CA GLY A 224 -18.97 17.02 -6.19
C GLY A 224 -18.02 17.98 -6.89
N PHE A 225 -17.53 17.56 -8.05
CA PHE A 225 -16.67 18.41 -8.88
C PHE A 225 -17.30 18.58 -10.26
N ASP A 226 -17.11 19.77 -10.85
CA ASP A 226 -17.39 19.98 -12.24
C ASP A 226 -16.29 19.33 -13.08
N GLU A 227 -16.65 18.36 -13.90
CA GLU A 227 -15.74 17.64 -14.78
C GLU A 227 -15.84 18.09 -16.24
N LYS A 228 -16.57 19.21 -16.52
CA LYS A 228 -16.80 19.70 -17.88
C LYS A 228 -15.48 20.02 -18.59
N LYS A 229 -14.54 20.73 -17.92
CA LYS A 229 -13.21 21.05 -18.48
C LYS A 229 -12.44 19.76 -18.84
N LEU A 230 -12.41 18.77 -17.94
CA LEU A 230 -11.74 17.50 -18.20
C LEU A 230 -12.39 16.71 -19.34
N ALA A 231 -13.72 16.74 -19.43
CA ALA A 231 -14.46 16.11 -20.52
C ALA A 231 -14.19 16.80 -21.86
N LYS A 232 -14.09 18.14 -21.87
CA LYS A 232 -13.73 18.94 -23.04
C LYS A 232 -12.33 18.59 -23.54
N ILE A 233 -11.30 18.66 -22.68
CA ILE A 233 -9.92 18.29 -23.03
C ILE A 233 -9.85 16.87 -23.59
N ARG A 234 -10.53 15.92 -22.96
CA ARG A 234 -10.56 14.53 -23.43
C ARG A 234 -11.20 14.38 -24.81
N ARG A 235 -12.25 15.13 -25.10
CA ARG A 235 -12.96 15.09 -26.39
C ARG A 235 -12.17 15.75 -27.50
N GLU A 236 -11.59 16.92 -27.22
CA GLU A 236 -10.95 17.77 -28.24
C GLU A 236 -9.47 17.41 -28.46
N LYS A 237 -8.75 17.00 -27.39
CA LYS A 237 -7.32 16.70 -27.45
C LYS A 237 -7.00 15.21 -27.36
N GLY A 238 -8.00 14.35 -27.11
CA GLY A 238 -7.82 12.88 -27.03
C GLY A 238 -7.11 12.35 -25.79
N PHE A 239 -6.63 13.17 -24.89
CA PHE A 239 -5.89 12.74 -23.71
C PHE A 239 -6.59 13.15 -22.39
N LYS A 240 -6.13 12.58 -21.29
CA LYS A 240 -6.60 12.90 -19.94
C LYS A 240 -5.56 13.74 -19.22
N SER A 241 -5.82 15.04 -19.08
CA SER A 241 -4.99 15.97 -18.33
C SER A 241 -5.86 17.05 -17.69
N PHE A 242 -5.36 17.71 -16.63
CA PHE A 242 -6.02 18.91 -16.07
C PHE A 242 -5.80 20.16 -16.94
N PHE A 243 -4.74 20.16 -17.73
CA PHE A 243 -4.36 21.26 -18.61
C PHE A 243 -4.21 20.78 -20.06
N GLU A 244 -4.47 21.64 -21.01
CA GLU A 244 -4.35 21.35 -22.43
C GLU A 244 -2.88 21.30 -22.87
N SER A 245 -2.04 22.12 -22.23
CA SER A 245 -0.60 22.21 -22.51
C SER A 245 0.19 22.63 -21.25
N ASN A 246 1.51 22.53 -21.33
CA ASN A 246 2.41 23.05 -20.31
C ASN A 246 2.34 24.59 -20.21
N ALA A 247 2.01 25.26 -21.30
CA ALA A 247 1.81 26.72 -21.32
C ALA A 247 0.56 27.11 -20.54
N ASP A 248 -0.56 26.39 -20.73
CA ASP A 248 -1.82 26.60 -19.96
C ASP A 248 -1.59 26.42 -18.46
N PHE A 249 -0.82 25.38 -18.06
CA PHE A 249 -0.43 25.18 -16.67
C PHE A 249 0.36 26.35 -16.12
N ARG A 250 1.43 26.79 -16.82
CA ARG A 250 2.26 27.93 -16.39
C ARG A 250 1.48 29.23 -16.31
N ASN A 251 0.62 29.50 -17.28
CA ASN A 251 -0.23 30.70 -17.28
C ASN A 251 -1.22 30.69 -16.10
N THR A 252 -1.78 29.53 -15.77
CA THR A 252 -2.67 29.39 -14.60
C THR A 252 -1.97 29.73 -13.29
N ILE A 253 -0.69 29.34 -13.15
CA ILE A 253 0.14 29.72 -11.99
C ILE A 253 0.43 31.21 -11.98
N LYS A 254 0.89 31.77 -13.13
CA LYS A 254 1.19 33.20 -13.24
C LYS A 254 -0.01 34.09 -12.91
N GLN A 255 -1.21 33.63 -13.24
CA GLN A 255 -2.48 34.31 -12.91
C GLN A 255 -2.91 34.14 -11.44
N GLY A 256 -2.12 33.46 -10.60
CA GLY A 256 -2.47 33.21 -9.19
C GLY A 256 -3.65 32.25 -8.98
N LYS A 257 -4.16 31.61 -10.05
CA LYS A 257 -5.32 30.71 -9.99
C LYS A 257 -4.99 29.32 -9.42
N LEU A 258 -3.72 28.98 -9.31
CA LEU A 258 -3.25 27.71 -8.77
C LEU A 258 -2.11 27.96 -7.79
N ARG A 259 -2.31 27.56 -6.53
CA ARG A 259 -1.29 27.66 -5.48
C ARG A 259 -0.35 26.46 -5.52
N ILE A 260 0.95 26.75 -5.44
CA ILE A 260 2.01 25.75 -5.26
C ILE A 260 2.40 25.74 -3.80
N TYR A 261 2.44 24.53 -3.23
CA TYR A 261 2.87 24.28 -1.87
C TYR A 261 4.26 23.64 -1.89
N LYS A 262 5.07 23.91 -0.87
CA LYS A 262 6.38 23.26 -0.67
C LYS A 262 6.25 22.10 0.32
N ASN A 263 7.27 21.25 0.38
CA ASN A 263 7.36 20.18 1.38
C ASN A 263 7.04 20.75 2.78
N SER A 264 6.07 20.12 3.45
CA SER A 264 5.58 20.54 4.77
C SER A 264 5.98 19.60 5.90
N PHE A 265 6.93 18.70 5.64
CA PHE A 265 7.42 17.80 6.67
C PHE A 265 8.59 18.45 7.41
N TYR A 266 8.45 18.57 8.70
CA TYR A 266 9.46 19.14 9.60
C TYR A 266 9.62 18.25 10.82
N ASN A 267 10.86 18.12 11.29
CA ASN A 267 11.14 17.48 12.58
C ASN A 267 10.80 18.43 13.74
N LYS A 268 11.08 18.01 14.99
CA LYS A 268 10.82 18.82 16.18
C LYS A 268 11.65 20.11 16.22
N GLU A 269 12.80 20.11 15.58
CA GLU A 269 13.75 21.24 15.50
C GLU A 269 13.44 22.18 14.34
N LYS A 270 12.29 21.98 13.67
CA LYS A 270 11.85 22.73 12.48
C LYS A 270 12.78 22.59 11.27
N ILE A 271 13.60 21.55 11.25
CA ILE A 271 14.40 21.17 10.08
C ILE A 271 13.49 20.41 9.10
N GLN A 272 13.62 20.71 7.81
CA GLN A 272 12.85 20.04 6.78
C GLN A 272 13.34 18.60 6.59
N VAL A 273 12.42 17.65 6.60
CA VAL A 273 12.67 16.22 6.52
C VAL A 273 11.70 15.54 5.55
N GLY A 274 11.85 14.25 5.36
CA GLY A 274 10.90 13.39 4.69
C GLY A 274 10.91 13.47 3.17
N ILE A 275 10.38 12.41 2.57
CA ILE A 275 10.22 12.25 1.12
C ILE A 275 8.77 11.96 0.77
N PRO A 276 8.32 12.29 -0.46
CA PRO A 276 6.93 12.10 -0.85
C PRO A 276 6.59 10.61 -1.03
N GLN A 277 5.54 10.14 -0.38
CA GLN A 277 5.01 8.80 -0.59
C GLN A 277 4.28 8.74 -1.94
N GLY A 278 4.73 7.85 -2.84
CA GLY A 278 4.09 7.57 -4.13
C GLY A 278 4.95 7.83 -5.36
N LEU A 279 6.17 8.34 -5.22
CA LEU A 279 7.14 8.38 -6.30
C LEU A 279 7.76 6.99 -6.54
N PRO A 280 8.16 6.67 -7.76
CA PRO A 280 8.83 5.40 -8.06
C PRO A 280 10.10 5.16 -7.25
N ILE A 281 10.86 6.22 -6.95
CA ILE A 281 12.14 6.15 -6.23
C ILE A 281 11.97 6.05 -4.70
N SER A 282 10.85 6.52 -4.13
CA SER A 282 10.69 6.62 -2.68
C SER A 282 10.86 5.28 -1.94
N ALA A 283 10.52 4.18 -2.59
CA ALA A 283 10.61 2.85 -2.00
C ALA A 283 12.06 2.38 -1.80
N VAL A 284 12.93 2.59 -2.79
CA VAL A 284 14.35 2.24 -2.69
C VAL A 284 15.08 3.18 -1.73
N LEU A 285 14.74 4.47 -1.73
CA LEU A 285 15.30 5.44 -0.77
C LEU A 285 14.97 5.07 0.68
N ALA A 286 13.73 4.62 0.93
CA ALA A 286 13.32 4.16 2.25
C ALA A 286 14.08 2.90 2.70
N ASN A 287 14.38 1.97 1.79
CA ASN A 287 15.20 0.80 2.09
C ASN A 287 16.66 1.18 2.31
N LEU A 288 17.22 2.03 1.45
CA LEU A 288 18.59 2.53 1.56
C LEU A 288 18.84 3.25 2.89
N TYR A 289 17.87 4.04 3.34
CA TYR A 289 17.95 4.77 4.61
C TYR A 289 18.21 3.87 5.82
N LEU A 290 17.65 2.67 5.83
CA LEU A 290 17.78 1.69 6.93
C LEU A 290 18.83 0.60 6.66
N LEU A 291 19.68 0.73 5.64
CA LEU A 291 20.66 -0.32 5.29
C LEU A 291 21.60 -0.64 6.47
N ASP A 292 22.16 0.38 7.14
CA ASP A 292 23.08 0.16 8.27
C ASP A 292 22.33 -0.36 9.51
N PHE A 293 21.09 0.10 9.72
CA PHE A 293 20.22 -0.47 10.73
C PHE A 293 20.04 -1.98 10.51
N ASP A 294 19.72 -2.39 9.27
CA ASP A 294 19.54 -3.81 8.93
C ASP A 294 20.82 -4.63 9.15
N LYS A 295 22.00 -4.07 8.82
CA LYS A 295 23.29 -4.71 9.06
C LYS A 295 23.58 -4.89 10.55
N ASN A 296 23.32 -3.88 11.36
CA ASN A 296 23.53 -3.93 12.81
C ASN A 296 22.59 -4.96 13.47
N ILE A 297 21.32 -5.02 13.03
CA ILE A 297 20.37 -6.04 13.52
C ILE A 297 20.79 -7.44 13.06
N LEU A 298 21.23 -7.62 11.81
CA LEU A 298 21.74 -8.91 11.35
C LEU A 298 22.89 -9.40 12.24
N ASN A 299 23.86 -8.56 12.53
CA ASN A 299 25.03 -8.94 13.31
C ASN A 299 24.61 -9.26 14.77
N LYS A 300 23.98 -8.30 15.48
CA LYS A 300 23.68 -8.45 16.91
C LYS A 300 22.59 -9.48 17.19
N VAL A 301 21.52 -9.50 16.38
CA VAL A 301 20.35 -10.35 16.69
C VAL A 301 20.44 -11.70 16.00
N VAL A 302 20.83 -11.73 14.72
CA VAL A 302 20.83 -12.99 13.96
C VAL A 302 22.11 -13.76 14.20
N LYS A 303 23.29 -13.14 14.02
CA LYS A 303 24.57 -13.83 14.11
C LYS A 303 24.98 -14.09 15.58
N ASP A 304 24.92 -13.08 16.46
CA ASP A 304 25.41 -13.23 17.84
C ASP A 304 24.42 -14.02 18.73
N LYS A 305 23.10 -13.74 18.60
CA LYS A 305 22.06 -14.31 19.44
C LYS A 305 21.26 -15.45 18.80
N GLY A 306 21.58 -15.83 17.54
CA GLY A 306 20.82 -16.86 16.81
C GLY A 306 19.36 -16.51 16.58
N GLY A 307 18.98 -15.23 16.67
CA GLY A 307 17.62 -14.75 16.42
C GLY A 307 17.26 -14.77 14.93
N PHE A 308 16.00 -14.47 14.64
CA PHE A 308 15.49 -14.32 13.29
C PHE A 308 14.93 -12.91 13.10
N TYR A 309 15.25 -12.25 12.00
CA TYR A 309 14.88 -10.88 11.73
C TYR A 309 14.28 -10.71 10.33
N ARG A 310 13.15 -10.01 10.23
CA ARG A 310 12.56 -9.60 8.95
C ARG A 310 12.03 -8.17 9.04
N ARG A 311 12.28 -7.38 8.00
CA ARG A 311 11.73 -6.03 7.84
C ARG A 311 10.92 -5.90 6.55
N TYR A 312 9.69 -5.44 6.70
CA TYR A 312 8.83 -5.10 5.57
C TYR A 312 8.47 -3.61 5.61
N SER A 313 9.31 -2.75 5.02
CA SER A 313 9.21 -1.27 5.07
C SER A 313 9.37 -0.75 6.51
N ASP A 314 8.28 -0.24 7.08
CA ASP A 314 8.16 0.24 8.47
C ASP A 314 7.80 -0.86 9.48
N ASP A 315 7.37 -2.03 9.02
CA ASP A 315 7.03 -3.17 9.88
C ASP A 315 8.29 -4.04 10.14
N ILE A 316 8.74 -4.12 11.38
CA ILE A 316 9.88 -4.91 11.85
C ILE A 316 9.37 -6.06 12.71
N ILE A 317 9.91 -7.26 12.51
CA ILE A 317 9.63 -8.44 13.33
C ILE A 317 10.93 -9.19 13.65
N ILE A 318 11.06 -9.58 14.92
CA ILE A 318 12.19 -10.34 15.44
C ILE A 318 11.65 -11.53 16.23
N VAL A 319 12.22 -12.72 16.00
CA VAL A 319 11.97 -13.93 16.78
C VAL A 319 13.27 -14.31 17.49
N ALA A 320 13.24 -14.49 18.80
CA ALA A 320 14.42 -14.75 19.61
C ALA A 320 14.05 -15.53 20.90
N ASN A 321 15.06 -15.86 21.70
CA ASN A 321 14.84 -16.41 23.03
C ASN A 321 14.14 -15.37 23.91
N VAL A 322 13.31 -15.82 24.85
CA VAL A 322 12.53 -14.94 25.71
C VAL A 322 13.43 -14.05 26.58
N ASP A 323 14.53 -14.61 27.08
CA ASP A 323 15.49 -13.90 27.94
C ASP A 323 16.19 -12.74 27.22
N ASP A 324 16.34 -12.82 25.90
CA ASP A 324 16.98 -11.80 25.09
C ASP A 324 16.06 -10.63 24.68
N LEU A 325 14.74 -10.76 24.87
CA LEU A 325 13.76 -9.83 24.31
C LEU A 325 13.95 -8.38 24.76
N GLU A 326 14.23 -8.16 26.05
CA GLU A 326 14.36 -6.79 26.56
C GLU A 326 15.66 -6.14 26.08
N GLU A 327 16.77 -6.88 26.02
CA GLU A 327 18.03 -6.38 25.45
C GLU A 327 17.87 -6.03 23.97
N ILE A 328 17.25 -6.94 23.20
CA ILE A 328 17.01 -6.73 21.76
C ILE A 328 16.08 -5.53 21.54
N LYS A 329 15.04 -5.38 22.34
CA LYS A 329 14.10 -4.26 22.24
C LYS A 329 14.83 -2.92 22.45
N ASN A 330 15.61 -2.81 23.50
CA ASN A 330 16.39 -1.61 23.80
C ASN A 330 17.41 -1.32 22.71
N TYR A 331 18.05 -2.34 22.16
CA TYR A 331 18.99 -2.21 21.06
C TYR A 331 18.33 -1.67 19.78
N VAL A 332 17.18 -2.23 19.39
CA VAL A 332 16.39 -1.76 18.23
C VAL A 332 15.94 -0.32 18.42
N GLU A 333 15.44 0.05 19.59
CA GLU A 333 14.99 1.42 19.89
C GLU A 333 16.14 2.42 19.80
N ASN A 334 17.33 2.06 20.29
CA ASN A 334 18.52 2.91 20.19
C ASN A 334 18.99 3.09 18.73
N LEU A 335 19.03 2.02 17.93
CA LEU A 335 19.41 2.11 16.52
C LEU A 335 18.45 2.96 15.69
N ILE A 336 17.14 2.84 15.93
CA ILE A 336 16.13 3.67 15.27
C ILE A 336 16.29 5.14 15.66
N LYS A 337 16.59 5.42 16.94
CA LYS A 337 16.87 6.78 17.40
C LYS A 337 18.14 7.35 16.76
N GLN A 338 19.22 6.57 16.62
CA GLN A 338 20.44 6.95 15.89
C GLN A 338 20.17 7.23 14.42
N SER A 339 19.17 6.59 13.83
CA SER A 339 18.70 6.85 12.47
C SER A 339 17.76 8.06 12.36
N ASN A 340 17.68 8.94 13.37
CA ASN A 340 16.77 10.08 13.43
C ASN A 340 15.28 9.72 13.23
N LEU A 341 14.90 8.49 13.57
CA LEU A 341 13.54 7.98 13.46
C LEU A 341 12.93 7.68 14.83
N LYS A 342 11.65 7.41 14.86
CA LYS A 342 10.93 7.09 16.08
C LYS A 342 10.09 5.83 15.92
N ILE A 343 10.15 4.96 16.92
CA ILE A 343 9.25 3.80 17.04
C ILE A 343 7.90 4.26 17.63
N SER A 344 6.83 3.70 17.09
CA SER A 344 5.48 3.86 17.62
C SER A 344 5.29 2.95 18.84
N SER A 345 5.49 3.48 20.05
CA SER A 345 5.34 2.72 21.32
C SER A 345 3.96 2.05 21.44
N SER A 346 2.91 2.69 20.95
CA SER A 346 1.55 2.11 20.94
C SER A 346 1.35 0.92 20.00
N LYS A 347 2.33 0.62 19.13
CA LYS A 347 2.31 -0.48 18.16
C LYS A 347 3.49 -1.44 18.34
N THR A 348 4.40 -1.14 19.24
CA THR A 348 5.41 -2.10 19.67
C THR A 348 4.71 -3.16 20.51
N GLU A 349 4.87 -4.42 20.11
CA GLU A 349 4.20 -5.53 20.78
C GLU A 349 5.23 -6.62 21.06
N SER A 350 5.16 -7.21 22.26
CA SER A 350 5.94 -8.38 22.67
C SER A 350 5.01 -9.57 22.87
N PHE A 351 5.43 -10.72 22.36
CA PHE A 351 4.71 -11.98 22.50
C PHE A 351 5.65 -13.08 22.97
N VAL A 352 5.08 -14.01 23.72
CA VAL A 352 5.67 -15.32 24.01
C VAL A 352 4.79 -16.39 23.40
N PHE A 353 5.39 -17.34 22.70
CA PHE A 353 4.71 -18.52 22.17
C PHE A 353 5.17 -19.75 22.92
N ARG A 354 4.22 -20.49 23.49
CA ARG A 354 4.46 -21.74 24.20
C ARG A 354 3.30 -22.71 24.06
N LYS A 355 3.55 -23.98 24.32
CA LYS A 355 2.50 -25.01 24.36
C LYS A 355 1.60 -24.77 25.57
N SER A 356 0.28 -24.75 25.37
CA SER A 356 -0.69 -24.60 26.45
C SER A 356 -1.88 -25.54 26.25
N ILE A 357 -2.40 -26.04 27.36
CA ILE A 357 -3.57 -26.91 27.40
C ILE A 357 -4.81 -26.13 26.92
N TYR A 358 -5.62 -26.74 26.06
CA TYR A 358 -6.80 -26.07 25.47
C TYR A 358 -8.13 -26.84 25.66
N ASN A 359 -8.11 -28.09 26.16
CA ASN A 359 -9.30 -28.89 26.43
C ASN A 359 -9.15 -29.73 27.71
N GLN A 360 -10.26 -30.38 28.12
CA GLN A 360 -10.29 -31.25 29.31
C GLN A 360 -9.41 -32.51 29.20
N GLU A 361 -9.10 -32.95 27.96
CA GLU A 361 -8.24 -34.10 27.68
C GLU A 361 -6.72 -33.76 27.80
N GLN A 362 -6.38 -32.58 28.31
CA GLN A 362 -5.00 -32.09 28.48
C GLN A 362 -4.21 -31.99 27.17
N ASN A 363 -4.88 -31.97 26.02
CA ASN A 363 -4.19 -31.74 24.76
C ASN A 363 -3.54 -30.35 24.74
N SER A 364 -2.26 -30.29 24.39
CA SER A 364 -1.52 -29.04 24.27
C SER A 364 -1.41 -28.56 22.83
N ARG A 365 -1.38 -27.24 22.64
CA ARG A 365 -1.14 -26.63 21.36
C ARG A 365 -0.31 -25.36 21.51
N LEU A 366 0.48 -25.02 20.49
CA LEU A 366 1.21 -23.76 20.45
C LEU A 366 0.24 -22.59 20.54
N THR A 367 0.41 -21.72 21.52
CA THR A 367 -0.48 -20.60 21.80
C THR A 367 0.34 -19.33 22.02
N SER A 368 -0.19 -18.20 21.54
CA SER A 368 0.41 -16.88 21.72
C SER A 368 -0.01 -16.22 23.02
N PHE A 369 0.92 -15.61 23.70
CA PHE A 369 0.74 -14.80 24.90
C PHE A 369 1.32 -13.42 24.65
N LYS A 370 0.45 -12.40 24.62
CA LYS A 370 0.89 -11.02 24.44
C LYS A 370 1.23 -10.39 25.79
N GLN A 371 2.41 -9.81 25.90
CA GLN A 371 2.84 -9.08 27.09
C GLN A 371 2.22 -7.67 27.08
N VAL A 372 1.52 -7.29 28.14
CA VAL A 372 0.87 -5.98 28.30
C VAL A 372 1.03 -5.53 29.75
N GLU A 373 1.88 -4.50 29.98
CA GLU A 373 2.05 -3.87 31.31
C GLU A 373 2.25 -4.89 32.46
N GLY A 374 3.14 -5.87 32.26
CA GLY A 374 3.44 -6.91 33.25
C GLY A 374 2.44 -8.08 33.31
N ASN A 375 1.36 -8.02 32.52
CA ASN A 375 0.37 -9.09 32.44
C ASN A 375 0.44 -9.80 31.09
N GLU A 376 0.09 -11.09 31.08
CA GLU A 376 -0.02 -11.88 29.86
C GLU A 376 -1.46 -12.01 29.38
N ARG A 377 -1.67 -11.73 28.11
CA ARG A 377 -2.94 -11.98 27.45
C ARG A 377 -2.86 -13.22 26.59
N LYS A 378 -3.43 -14.32 27.05
CA LYS A 378 -3.51 -15.60 26.32
C LYS A 378 -4.34 -15.45 25.03
N ASP A 379 -3.93 -16.18 23.98
CA ASP A 379 -4.61 -16.27 22.66
C ASP A 379 -4.75 -14.93 21.92
N ALA A 380 -3.87 -13.98 22.21
CA ALA A 380 -3.82 -12.71 21.52
C ALA A 380 -3.13 -12.88 20.15
N PRO A 381 -3.73 -12.41 19.02
CA PRO A 381 -3.15 -12.63 17.72
C PRO A 381 -1.91 -11.76 17.47
N LEU A 382 -0.81 -12.37 17.09
CA LEU A 382 0.30 -11.68 16.43
C LEU A 382 -0.16 -11.24 15.05
N ILE A 383 -0.04 -9.95 14.75
CA ILE A 383 -0.48 -9.38 13.49
C ILE A 383 0.72 -9.04 12.61
N TYR A 384 0.90 -9.76 11.52
CA TYR A 384 1.97 -9.48 10.56
C TYR A 384 1.48 -9.55 9.11
N LEU A 385 1.84 -8.57 8.28
CA LEU A 385 1.52 -8.43 6.85
C LEU A 385 0.06 -8.75 6.45
N GLY A 386 -0.87 -8.48 7.34
CA GLY A 386 -2.30 -8.65 7.08
C GLY A 386 -2.88 -10.00 7.49
N PHE A 387 -2.11 -10.79 8.22
CA PHE A 387 -2.50 -12.05 8.85
C PHE A 387 -2.56 -11.91 10.37
N GLU A 388 -3.31 -12.79 11.00
CA GLU A 388 -3.39 -13.01 12.44
C GLU A 388 -2.87 -14.42 12.73
N PHE A 389 -1.86 -14.54 13.57
CA PHE A 389 -1.25 -15.80 13.98
C PHE A 389 -1.36 -16.01 15.50
N ARG A 390 -1.76 -17.21 15.91
CA ARG A 390 -1.95 -17.57 17.32
C ARG A 390 -1.13 -18.80 17.73
N GLY A 391 -0.15 -19.19 16.92
CA GLY A 391 0.58 -20.45 17.04
C GLY A 391 -0.16 -21.57 16.33
N TYR A 392 -1.25 -22.07 16.89
CA TYR A 392 -2.06 -23.16 16.34
C TYR A 392 -2.86 -22.78 15.09
N ASN A 393 -3.05 -21.50 14.82
CA ASN A 393 -3.97 -21.04 13.77
C ASN A 393 -3.43 -19.77 13.07
N THR A 394 -3.56 -19.74 11.74
CA THR A 394 -3.26 -18.58 10.90
C THR A 394 -4.52 -18.16 10.13
N CYS A 395 -4.91 -16.89 10.25
CA CYS A 395 -6.08 -16.34 9.60
C CYS A 395 -5.75 -15.03 8.88
N ILE A 396 -6.59 -14.62 7.91
CA ILE A 396 -6.54 -13.25 7.40
C ILE A 396 -7.04 -12.32 8.51
N LYS A 397 -6.34 -11.22 8.69
CA LYS A 397 -6.69 -10.19 9.68
C LYS A 397 -8.17 -9.82 9.60
N SER A 398 -8.84 -9.89 10.73
CA SER A 398 -10.29 -9.69 10.87
C SER A 398 -10.77 -8.36 10.27
N THR A 399 -9.95 -7.29 10.38
CA THR A 399 -10.25 -5.99 9.75
C THR A 399 -10.25 -6.04 8.23
N ASN A 400 -9.44 -6.90 7.59
CA ASN A 400 -9.41 -7.09 6.14
C ASN A 400 -10.64 -7.86 5.65
N ILE A 401 -11.07 -8.87 6.39
CA ILE A 401 -12.33 -9.57 6.15
C ILE A 401 -13.52 -8.60 6.28
N ALA A 402 -13.52 -7.77 7.31
CA ALA A 402 -14.55 -6.75 7.49
C ALA A 402 -14.57 -5.70 6.37
N LYS A 403 -13.39 -5.32 5.82
CA LYS A 403 -13.29 -4.45 4.63
C LYS A 403 -13.93 -5.10 3.40
N PHE A 404 -13.71 -6.40 3.19
CA PHE A 404 -14.34 -7.15 2.10
C PHE A 404 -15.88 -7.13 2.21
N TYR A 405 -16.44 -7.48 3.36
CA TYR A 405 -17.90 -7.48 3.56
C TYR A 405 -18.51 -6.08 3.43
N ARG A 406 -17.86 -5.06 3.97
CA ARG A 406 -18.31 -3.66 3.79
C ARG A 406 -18.33 -3.22 2.34
N ARG A 407 -17.30 -3.61 1.56
CA ARG A 407 -17.24 -3.35 0.13
C ARG A 407 -18.38 -4.05 -0.60
N LEU A 408 -18.67 -5.31 -0.26
CA LEU A 408 -19.77 -6.08 -0.81
C LEU A 408 -21.11 -5.37 -0.56
N ILE A 409 -21.43 -5.05 0.70
CA ILE A 409 -22.65 -4.36 1.09
C ILE A 409 -22.78 -2.97 0.43
N SER A 410 -21.68 -2.21 0.37
CA SER A 410 -21.66 -0.90 -0.29
C SER A 410 -21.98 -0.97 -1.78
N ILE A 411 -21.51 -2.02 -2.48
CA ILE A 411 -21.82 -2.24 -3.89
C ILE A 411 -23.30 -2.61 -4.06
N VAL A 412 -23.83 -3.49 -3.21
CA VAL A 412 -25.25 -3.84 -3.20
C VAL A 412 -26.10 -2.59 -3.00
N ARG A 413 -25.86 -1.82 -1.93
CA ARG A 413 -26.58 -0.58 -1.64
C ARG A 413 -26.59 0.40 -2.83
N ARG A 414 -25.45 0.61 -3.47
CA ARG A 414 -25.34 1.51 -4.62
C ARG A 414 -26.14 1.00 -5.82
N ARG A 415 -26.17 -0.31 -6.07
CA ARG A 415 -26.91 -0.90 -7.18
C ARG A 415 -28.41 -0.93 -6.90
N SER A 416 -28.83 -1.25 -5.68
CA SER A 416 -30.23 -1.18 -5.25
C SER A 416 -30.77 0.24 -5.37
N ASN A 417 -30.04 1.25 -4.85
CA ASN A 417 -30.45 2.64 -4.98
C ASN A 417 -30.55 3.09 -6.45
N ARG A 418 -29.71 2.56 -7.34
CA ARG A 418 -29.79 2.85 -8.77
C ARG A 418 -31.02 2.18 -9.41
N ALA A 419 -31.33 0.95 -9.03
CA ALA A 419 -32.52 0.24 -9.51
C ALA A 419 -33.82 0.93 -9.06
N ILE A 420 -33.90 1.35 -7.79
CA ILE A 420 -35.07 2.04 -7.22
C ILE A 420 -35.30 3.40 -7.89
N ARG A 421 -34.21 4.14 -8.19
CA ARG A 421 -34.29 5.47 -8.83
C ARG A 421 -34.63 5.43 -10.33
N ASN A 422 -34.66 4.26 -10.92
CA ASN A 422 -35.07 4.12 -12.30
C ASN A 422 -36.58 4.33 -12.41
N LYS A 423 -37.00 5.38 -13.11
CA LYS A 423 -38.41 5.75 -13.28
C LYS A 423 -39.12 4.98 -14.40
N ASN A 424 -38.38 4.23 -15.22
CA ASN A 424 -38.96 3.45 -16.30
C ASN A 424 -39.73 2.25 -15.73
N PRO A 425 -41.08 2.18 -15.88
CA PRO A 425 -41.90 1.09 -15.36
C PRO A 425 -41.60 -0.26 -16.03
N ASN A 426 -41.10 -0.24 -17.26
CA ASN A 426 -40.79 -1.45 -18.02
C ASN A 426 -39.45 -2.10 -17.62
N ILE A 427 -38.66 -1.46 -16.74
CA ILE A 427 -37.39 -2.01 -16.27
C ILE A 427 -37.57 -2.52 -14.84
N PRO A 428 -37.39 -3.85 -14.61
CA PRO A 428 -37.56 -4.42 -13.29
C PRO A 428 -36.53 -3.82 -12.30
N LYS A 429 -37.01 -3.49 -11.09
CA LYS A 429 -36.16 -2.99 -9.98
C LYS A 429 -35.30 -4.13 -9.42
N ALA A 430 -34.36 -4.62 -10.20
CA ALA A 430 -33.54 -5.78 -9.89
C ALA A 430 -32.06 -5.44 -9.69
N VAL A 431 -31.40 -6.24 -8.86
CA VAL A 431 -29.95 -6.21 -8.67
C VAL A 431 -29.33 -7.46 -9.27
N PHE A 432 -28.48 -7.30 -10.29
CA PHE A 432 -27.81 -8.41 -10.97
C PHE A 432 -26.74 -9.05 -10.08
N LYS A 433 -27.10 -10.10 -9.34
CA LYS A 433 -26.23 -10.83 -8.41
C LYS A 433 -24.90 -11.28 -9.06
N ASN A 434 -24.93 -11.77 -10.29
CA ASN A 434 -23.73 -12.24 -10.99
C ASN A 434 -22.67 -11.15 -11.21
N GLN A 435 -23.07 -9.89 -11.35
CA GLN A 435 -22.15 -8.77 -11.45
C GLN A 435 -21.46 -8.44 -10.12
N ILE A 436 -22.13 -8.69 -9.00
CA ILE A 436 -21.59 -8.50 -7.66
C ILE A 436 -20.70 -9.68 -7.28
N LYS A 437 -21.11 -10.90 -7.61
CA LYS A 437 -20.35 -12.14 -7.38
C LYS A 437 -18.96 -12.14 -8.02
N LYS A 438 -18.68 -11.27 -9.02
CA LYS A 438 -17.34 -11.11 -9.60
C LYS A 438 -16.28 -10.73 -8.56
N LEU A 439 -16.65 -10.20 -7.40
CA LEU A 439 -15.71 -9.91 -6.30
C LEU A 439 -15.12 -11.16 -5.66
N TYR A 440 -15.84 -12.28 -5.70
CA TYR A 440 -15.48 -13.52 -5.00
C TYR A 440 -15.84 -14.80 -5.75
N LYS A 441 -16.30 -14.71 -7.00
CA LYS A 441 -16.52 -15.87 -7.88
C LYS A 441 -15.17 -16.36 -8.42
N LYS A 442 -15.03 -17.67 -8.62
CA LYS A 442 -13.81 -18.25 -9.21
C LYS A 442 -13.43 -17.46 -10.47
N PRO A 443 -12.21 -16.93 -10.57
CA PRO A 443 -11.77 -16.25 -11.79
C PRO A 443 -11.69 -17.25 -12.95
N LEU A 444 -11.81 -16.73 -14.18
CA LEU A 444 -11.78 -17.55 -15.39
C LEU A 444 -10.39 -18.15 -15.69
N ARG A 445 -9.32 -17.63 -15.06
CA ARG A 445 -7.98 -18.22 -15.09
C ARG A 445 -7.79 -19.10 -13.88
N ASP A 446 -7.27 -20.31 -14.08
CA ASP A 446 -6.84 -21.18 -13.00
C ASP A 446 -5.67 -20.55 -12.22
N LEU A 447 -5.56 -20.93 -10.97
CA LEU A 447 -4.53 -20.43 -10.06
C LEU A 447 -3.12 -20.86 -10.47
N ASP A 448 -3.02 -21.98 -11.17
CA ASP A 448 -1.77 -22.61 -11.57
C ASP A 448 -1.27 -22.18 -12.97
N GLY A 449 -1.98 -21.27 -13.61
CA GLY A 449 -1.56 -20.71 -14.92
C GLY A 449 -1.89 -21.60 -16.13
N GLU A 450 -2.53 -22.74 -15.93
CA GLU A 450 -3.03 -23.58 -17.00
C GLU A 450 -4.16 -22.87 -17.76
N ASN A 451 -4.03 -22.80 -19.06
CA ASN A 451 -5.00 -22.18 -19.96
C ASN A 451 -6.20 -23.12 -20.12
N ARG A 452 -7.21 -23.02 -19.26
CA ARG A 452 -8.54 -23.45 -19.66
C ARG A 452 -9.07 -22.49 -20.70
N GLU A 453 -9.70 -23.00 -21.76
CA GLU A 453 -10.39 -22.16 -22.73
C GLU A 453 -11.25 -21.13 -22.05
N ILE A 454 -10.83 -19.88 -22.11
CA ILE A 454 -11.52 -18.78 -21.48
C ILE A 454 -12.67 -18.43 -22.43
N LYS A 455 -13.92 -18.66 -22.02
CA LYS A 455 -15.06 -18.00 -22.66
C LYS A 455 -14.83 -16.49 -22.58
N GLN A 456 -14.32 -15.95 -23.68
CA GLN A 456 -13.99 -14.53 -23.80
C GLN A 456 -15.31 -13.75 -23.84
N THR A 457 -15.60 -12.99 -22.81
CA THR A 457 -16.69 -12.00 -22.90
C THR A 457 -16.14 -10.78 -23.63
N PHE A 458 -16.45 -10.69 -24.91
CA PHE A 458 -16.16 -9.50 -25.71
C PHE A 458 -17.05 -8.35 -25.23
N ARG A 459 -16.44 -7.23 -24.91
CA ARG A 459 -17.12 -5.96 -24.70
C ARG A 459 -16.57 -4.96 -25.68
N ASN A 460 -17.43 -4.32 -26.41
CA ASN A 460 -17.04 -3.19 -27.22
C ASN A 460 -16.61 -2.02 -26.32
N ARG A 461 -15.41 -1.51 -26.54
CA ARG A 461 -14.93 -0.27 -25.93
C ARG A 461 -14.61 0.73 -27.00
N THR A 462 -15.00 1.95 -26.76
CA THR A 462 -14.63 3.09 -27.56
C THR A 462 -13.22 3.55 -27.20
N PHE A 463 -12.36 3.61 -28.17
CA PHE A 463 -11.00 4.15 -28.06
C PHE A 463 -10.93 5.41 -28.93
N LEU A 464 -10.25 6.42 -28.42
CA LEU A 464 -9.82 7.55 -29.22
C LEU A 464 -8.49 7.16 -29.86
N VAL A 465 -8.46 7.11 -31.17
CA VAL A 465 -7.28 6.81 -31.97
C VAL A 465 -6.97 8.04 -32.81
N GLU A 466 -5.73 8.45 -32.79
CA GLU A 466 -5.23 9.56 -33.61
C GLU A 466 -4.86 9.00 -34.99
N ASN A 467 -5.28 9.70 -36.02
CA ASN A 467 -4.90 9.41 -37.41
C ASN A 467 -3.57 10.10 -37.76
N GLU A 468 -3.05 9.82 -38.95
CA GLU A 468 -1.79 10.40 -39.45
C GLU A 468 -1.83 11.93 -39.58
N ARG A 469 -3.02 12.53 -39.59
CA ARG A 469 -3.24 13.98 -39.64
C ARG A 469 -3.39 14.64 -38.28
N ASN A 470 -3.02 13.93 -37.17
CA ASN A 470 -3.19 14.38 -35.77
C ASN A 470 -4.66 14.64 -35.36
N GLU A 471 -5.63 14.09 -36.08
CA GLU A 471 -7.05 14.16 -35.72
C GLU A 471 -7.46 12.93 -34.92
N PHE A 472 -8.34 13.10 -33.95
CA PHE A 472 -8.80 12.01 -33.09
C PHE A 472 -10.16 11.49 -33.55
N SER A 473 -10.18 10.22 -33.95
CA SER A 473 -11.41 9.48 -34.25
C SER A 473 -11.77 8.49 -33.14
N MET A 474 -13.08 8.32 -32.90
CA MET A 474 -13.58 7.31 -31.97
C MET A 474 -13.74 5.98 -32.70
N ILE A 475 -12.94 4.99 -32.32
CA ILE A 475 -13.03 3.63 -32.86
C ILE A 475 -13.60 2.69 -31.80
N VAL A 476 -14.60 1.92 -32.16
CA VAL A 476 -15.17 0.85 -31.32
C VAL A 476 -14.43 -0.45 -31.60
N LYS A 477 -13.63 -0.91 -30.65
CA LYS A 477 -12.91 -2.20 -30.74
C LYS A 477 -13.42 -3.20 -29.71
N PRO A 478 -13.50 -4.49 -30.06
CA PRO A 478 -13.77 -5.53 -29.08
C PRO A 478 -12.65 -5.57 -28.05
N PHE A 479 -13.02 -5.50 -26.77
CA PHE A 479 -12.09 -5.52 -25.65
C PHE A 479 -12.19 -6.84 -24.90
N VAL A 480 -11.14 -7.65 -24.97
CA VAL A 480 -11.02 -8.87 -24.18
C VAL A 480 -10.72 -8.53 -22.74
N ASN A 481 -11.71 -8.68 -21.87
CA ASN A 481 -11.52 -8.48 -20.43
C ASN A 481 -10.91 -9.77 -19.84
N LYS A 482 -9.58 -9.86 -19.81
CA LYS A 482 -8.87 -10.91 -19.09
C LYS A 482 -9.17 -10.74 -17.60
N ASN A 483 -10.05 -11.56 -17.03
CA ASN A 483 -10.35 -11.53 -15.60
C ASN A 483 -9.08 -11.84 -14.82
N LYS A 484 -8.52 -10.79 -14.24
CA LYS A 484 -7.36 -10.85 -13.35
C LYS A 484 -7.82 -11.36 -11.99
N SER A 485 -6.93 -11.52 -11.03
CA SER A 485 -7.19 -11.96 -9.67
C SER A 485 -8.30 -11.14 -8.97
N ASN A 486 -9.07 -11.78 -8.11
CA ASN A 486 -10.04 -11.17 -7.20
C ASN A 486 -9.79 -11.63 -5.75
N TYR A 487 -10.68 -11.28 -4.83
CA TYR A 487 -10.51 -11.67 -3.43
C TYR A 487 -10.58 -13.19 -3.22
N PHE A 488 -11.35 -13.90 -4.03
CA PHE A 488 -11.40 -15.37 -3.97
C PHE A 488 -10.06 -16.00 -4.39
N SER A 489 -9.45 -15.53 -5.47
CA SER A 489 -8.14 -16.04 -5.91
C SER A 489 -7.03 -15.71 -4.88
N TYR A 490 -7.14 -14.60 -4.16
CA TYR A 490 -6.26 -14.30 -3.03
C TYR A 490 -6.43 -15.31 -1.89
N ILE A 491 -7.68 -15.60 -1.49
CA ILE A 491 -7.98 -16.64 -0.48
C ILE A 491 -7.40 -17.99 -0.87
N LYS A 492 -7.59 -18.40 -2.12
CA LYS A 492 -7.08 -19.70 -2.61
C LYS A 492 -5.55 -19.77 -2.61
N ARG A 493 -4.87 -18.67 -2.90
CA ARG A 493 -3.41 -18.60 -2.74
C ARG A 493 -2.98 -18.72 -1.27
N CYS A 494 -3.70 -18.07 -0.36
CA CYS A 494 -3.44 -18.26 1.07
C CYS A 494 -3.62 -19.72 1.48
N GLU A 495 -4.70 -20.39 1.04
CA GLU A 495 -4.93 -21.82 1.33
C GLU A 495 -3.81 -22.71 0.81
N LYS A 496 -3.34 -22.45 -0.43
CA LYS A 496 -2.25 -23.24 -1.05
C LYS A 496 -0.92 -23.03 -0.31
N ILE A 497 -0.58 -21.77 0.03
CA ILE A 497 0.72 -21.44 0.64
C ILE A 497 0.79 -21.86 2.10
N PHE A 498 -0.29 -21.67 2.88
CA PHE A 498 -0.35 -22.04 4.28
C PHE A 498 -0.85 -23.48 4.52
N ASP A 499 -1.20 -24.21 3.48
CA ASP A 499 -1.82 -25.54 3.54
C ASP A 499 -2.99 -25.60 4.52
N SER A 500 -3.91 -24.63 4.43
CA SER A 500 -5.01 -24.50 5.39
C SER A 500 -6.32 -24.04 4.74
N LYS A 501 -7.40 -24.77 4.98
CA LYS A 501 -8.76 -24.42 4.51
C LYS A 501 -9.46 -23.35 5.37
N ILE A 502 -8.82 -22.86 6.43
CA ILE A 502 -9.39 -21.85 7.35
C ILE A 502 -9.74 -20.55 6.62
N PHE A 503 -8.93 -20.15 5.65
CA PHE A 503 -9.13 -18.91 4.89
C PHE A 503 -10.47 -18.87 4.15
N SER A 504 -10.89 -19.98 3.51
CA SER A 504 -12.23 -20.07 2.88
C SER A 504 -13.34 -20.06 3.92
N LYS A 505 -13.14 -20.68 5.10
CA LYS A 505 -14.12 -20.66 6.19
C LYS A 505 -14.41 -19.25 6.68
N GLN A 506 -13.45 -18.32 6.63
CA GLN A 506 -13.66 -16.91 6.98
C GLN A 506 -14.66 -16.20 6.04
N LEU A 507 -14.85 -16.68 4.81
CA LEU A 507 -15.80 -16.13 3.84
C LEU A 507 -17.12 -16.92 3.72
N ARG A 508 -17.39 -17.88 4.61
CA ARG A 508 -18.59 -18.75 4.52
C ARG A 508 -19.91 -17.97 4.45
N LYS A 509 -20.01 -16.82 5.12
CA LYS A 509 -21.25 -16.01 5.18
C LYS A 509 -21.46 -15.08 3.97
N LYS A 510 -20.61 -15.13 2.92
CA LYS A 510 -20.64 -14.17 1.80
C LYS A 510 -21.96 -14.16 1.02
N GLU A 511 -22.55 -15.33 0.75
CA GLU A 511 -23.82 -15.46 0.02
C GLU A 511 -24.99 -15.00 0.88
N HIS A 512 -25.04 -15.40 2.14
CA HIS A 512 -26.06 -14.97 3.09
C HIS A 512 -26.06 -13.44 3.22
N LEU A 513 -24.91 -12.82 3.47
CA LEU A 513 -24.80 -11.36 3.59
C LEU A 513 -25.13 -10.63 2.29
N LEU A 514 -24.83 -11.23 1.11
CA LEU A 514 -25.25 -10.67 -0.18
C LEU A 514 -26.78 -10.63 -0.28
N ASN A 515 -27.45 -11.75 0.00
CA ASN A 515 -28.91 -11.86 -0.11
C ASN A 515 -29.62 -10.94 0.90
N THR A 516 -29.19 -10.95 2.17
CA THR A 516 -29.72 -10.06 3.21
C THR A 516 -29.55 -8.59 2.86
N ALA A 517 -28.37 -8.21 2.31
CA ALA A 517 -28.14 -6.83 1.89
C ALA A 517 -29.01 -6.43 0.69
N ILE A 518 -29.28 -7.34 -0.26
CA ILE A 518 -30.18 -7.09 -1.39
C ILE A 518 -31.60 -6.86 -0.87
N ALA A 519 -32.13 -7.77 -0.07
CA ALA A 519 -33.46 -7.64 0.53
C ALA A 519 -33.59 -6.31 1.30
N LYS A 520 -32.65 -5.99 2.18
CA LYS A 520 -32.63 -4.74 2.96
C LYS A 520 -32.64 -3.47 2.12
N HIS A 521 -32.00 -3.46 0.96
CA HIS A 521 -31.79 -2.25 0.16
C HIS A 521 -32.69 -2.14 -1.07
N LEU A 522 -33.37 -3.20 -1.50
CA LEU A 522 -34.39 -3.15 -2.54
C LEU A 522 -35.77 -2.84 -1.97
N ASN A 523 -36.08 -3.35 -0.76
CA ASN A 523 -37.39 -3.17 -0.09
C ASN A 523 -37.48 -1.85 0.70
N LYS A 524 -36.54 -0.92 0.48
CA LYS A 524 -36.57 0.48 0.94
C LYS A 524 -37.19 1.35 -0.13
#